data_5c27d5be18d85ef8a0e856887a04b281
#
_entry.id   5c27d5be18d85ef8a0e856887a04b281
#
_cell.length_a   1.000
_cell.length_b   1.000
_cell.length_c   1.000
_cell.angle_alpha   90.00
_cell.angle_beta   90.00
_cell.angle_gamma   90.00
#
_symmetry.space_group_name_H-M   'P 1'
#
loop_
_entity.id
_entity.type
_entity.pdbx_description
1 polymer ?
#
loop_
_entity_poly.entity_id
_entity_poly.type
_entity_poly.pdbx_seq_one_letter_code
_entity_poly.pdbx_strand_id
1 'polypeptide(L)'
;MDTSTHIAIGFGLAGLSYLDPAVAANPNLANAVLIGTVIGSNAPDFDYIIKLLKGNGMYTEHHRGISHSIPALFLWAAALSFLIYLPFSDISFFTLLCWTFAAVFLHIAFDIFNSYGTQAARPFTKKWLSLNFIPLFDPFIMALHIIGFILWMITFSPGFIFFYIYIILFIYLITRFILSKKTIRLAERLADLNGVYTIIPTQSLFHWDIVIETDTVFFVGMVHYRQQKLKVIHHFEKMNAEEAPVLMASKDQNVQHFLANSDHTHIIVQRTEHGFEVRWVDLRFRFKEDYPYMATVLLADNYEVISSHTGWIHKPKKKQEQMLKKTRSQSTTF
;
A
#
# COMPACT_ATOMS: atom_id res chain seq x y z
N MET A 1 2.56 2.04 3.94
CA MET A 1 1.57 3.01 4.51
C MET A 1 1.56 4.26 3.66
N ASP A 2 0.89 5.34 4.09
CA ASP A 2 1.01 6.62 3.41
C ASP A 2 2.34 7.31 3.72
N THR A 3 2.80 8.19 2.82
CA THR A 3 4.08 8.88 2.94
C THR A 3 4.20 9.71 4.23
N SER A 4 3.10 10.34 4.68
CA SER A 4 3.14 11.18 5.89
C SER A 4 3.39 10.36 7.15
N THR A 5 2.85 9.15 7.23
CA THR A 5 3.10 8.22 8.33
C THR A 5 4.54 7.71 8.31
N HIS A 6 5.11 7.38 7.16
CA HIS A 6 6.52 6.99 7.04
C HIS A 6 7.47 8.13 7.48
N ILE A 7 7.17 9.38 7.09
CA ILE A 7 7.92 10.56 7.53
C ILE A 7 7.84 10.70 9.06
N ALA A 8 6.65 10.57 9.66
CA ALA A 8 6.45 10.65 11.10
C ALA A 8 7.26 9.59 11.85
N ILE A 9 7.26 8.34 11.36
CA ILE A 9 8.09 7.25 11.89
C ILE A 9 9.58 7.60 11.78
N GLY A 10 10.04 8.17 10.66
CA GLY A 10 11.43 8.60 10.47
C GLY A 10 11.87 9.64 11.50
N PHE A 11 11.07 10.67 11.75
CA PHE A 11 11.30 11.63 12.82
C PHE A 11 11.23 11.00 14.21
N GLY A 12 10.30 10.08 14.44
CA GLY A 12 10.17 9.35 15.71
C GLY A 12 11.42 8.51 16.00
N LEU A 13 11.98 7.83 14.97
CA LEU A 13 13.25 7.10 15.12
C LEU A 13 14.43 8.03 15.41
N ALA A 14 14.48 9.21 14.78
CA ALA A 14 15.47 10.22 15.11
C ALA A 14 15.37 10.65 16.59
N GLY A 15 14.15 10.85 17.10
CA GLY A 15 13.94 11.12 18.53
C GLY A 15 14.38 9.95 19.42
N LEU A 16 14.02 8.71 19.03
CA LEU A 16 14.40 7.50 19.77
C LEU A 16 15.92 7.32 19.83
N SER A 17 16.64 7.73 18.78
CA SER A 17 18.10 7.57 18.68
C SER A 17 18.87 8.30 19.78
N TYR A 18 18.27 9.29 20.44
CA TYR A 18 18.89 9.96 21.58
C TYR A 18 19.03 9.08 22.84
N LEU A 19 18.49 7.86 22.84
CA LEU A 19 18.84 6.83 23.84
C LEU A 19 20.25 6.27 23.62
N ASP A 20 20.80 6.40 22.40
CA ASP A 20 22.18 6.04 22.12
C ASP A 20 23.11 7.17 22.62
N PRO A 21 23.99 6.90 23.61
CA PRO A 21 24.90 7.92 24.12
C PRO A 21 25.80 8.56 23.05
N ALA A 22 26.15 7.81 21.99
CA ALA A 22 26.94 8.33 20.89
C ALA A 22 26.18 9.40 20.08
N VAL A 23 24.88 9.21 19.88
CA VAL A 23 24.01 10.19 19.21
C VAL A 23 23.75 11.38 20.10
N ALA A 24 23.45 11.15 21.39
CA ALA A 24 23.17 12.22 22.35
C ALA A 24 24.37 13.15 22.60
N ALA A 25 25.59 12.62 22.52
CA ALA A 25 26.83 13.37 22.78
C ALA A 25 27.38 14.09 21.52
N ASN A 26 26.96 13.73 20.30
CA ASN A 26 27.50 14.30 19.06
C ASN A 26 26.38 14.91 18.18
N PRO A 27 26.23 16.26 18.15
CA PRO A 27 25.23 16.94 17.34
C PRO A 27 25.32 16.63 15.84
N ASN A 28 26.53 16.43 15.30
CA ASN A 28 26.71 16.08 13.88
C ASN A 28 26.14 14.68 13.61
N LEU A 29 26.39 13.71 14.50
CA LEU A 29 25.83 12.39 14.39
C LEU A 29 24.30 12.42 14.55
N ALA A 30 23.75 13.20 15.49
CA ALA A 30 22.31 13.37 15.66
C ALA A 30 21.65 13.93 14.39
N ASN A 31 22.25 14.94 13.77
CA ASN A 31 21.76 15.50 12.50
C ASN A 31 21.87 14.48 11.34
N ALA A 32 22.97 13.75 11.24
CA ALA A 32 23.14 12.70 10.23
C ALA A 32 22.10 11.58 10.41
N VAL A 33 21.84 11.14 11.65
CA VAL A 33 20.81 10.14 11.98
C VAL A 33 19.41 10.67 11.65
N LEU A 34 19.10 11.92 11.97
CA LEU A 34 17.83 12.54 11.58
C LEU A 34 17.60 12.49 10.07
N ILE A 35 18.60 12.90 9.30
CA ILE A 35 18.53 12.85 7.83
C ILE A 35 18.37 11.40 7.36
N GLY A 36 19.18 10.48 7.90
CA GLY A 36 19.17 9.05 7.55
C GLY A 36 17.86 8.37 7.84
N THR A 37 17.25 8.64 9.01
CA THR A 37 15.98 8.02 9.38
C THR A 37 14.80 8.60 8.59
N VAL A 38 14.75 9.91 8.36
CA VAL A 38 13.65 10.55 7.60
C VAL A 38 13.73 10.17 6.11
N ILE A 39 14.91 10.19 5.49
CA ILE A 39 15.06 9.76 4.10
C ILE A 39 14.88 8.23 3.99
N GLY A 40 15.50 7.47 4.89
CA GLY A 40 15.43 6.00 4.91
C GLY A 40 14.01 5.48 5.08
N SER A 41 13.18 6.15 5.88
CA SER A 41 11.76 5.80 6.05
C SER A 41 10.90 6.06 4.80
N ASN A 42 11.44 6.64 3.73
CA ASN A 42 10.74 6.90 2.47
C ASN A 42 11.49 6.36 1.24
N ALA A 43 12.75 5.95 1.40
CA ALA A 43 13.60 5.56 0.28
C ALA A 43 13.06 4.41 -0.58
N PRO A 44 12.43 3.35 -0.04
CA PRO A 44 11.84 2.30 -0.87
C PRO A 44 10.79 2.83 -1.84
N ASP A 45 10.04 3.87 -1.49
CA ASP A 45 9.01 4.51 -2.32
C ASP A 45 9.57 5.47 -3.40
N PHE A 46 10.89 5.67 -3.47
CA PHE A 46 11.52 6.41 -4.58
C PHE A 46 11.32 5.71 -5.94
N ASP A 47 10.85 4.46 -5.95
CA ASP A 47 10.36 3.77 -7.14
C ASP A 47 9.21 4.49 -7.85
N TYR A 48 8.60 5.51 -7.20
CA TYR A 48 7.63 6.42 -7.84
C TYR A 48 8.18 7.07 -9.12
N ILE A 49 9.50 7.16 -9.27
CA ILE A 49 10.16 7.63 -10.50
C ILE A 49 9.75 6.76 -11.71
N ILE A 50 9.45 5.48 -11.52
CA ILE A 50 8.97 4.58 -12.58
C ILE A 50 7.66 5.10 -13.19
N LYS A 51 6.76 5.66 -12.37
CA LYS A 51 5.51 6.26 -12.85
C LYS A 51 5.75 7.45 -13.77
N LEU A 52 6.75 8.26 -13.44
CA LEU A 52 7.12 9.44 -14.23
C LEU A 52 7.76 9.05 -15.56
N LEU A 53 8.58 8.00 -15.57
CA LEU A 53 9.36 7.59 -16.74
C LEU A 53 8.64 6.58 -17.64
N LYS A 54 7.85 5.64 -17.06
CA LYS A 54 7.27 4.50 -17.76
C LYS A 54 5.74 4.39 -17.65
N GLY A 55 5.10 5.32 -16.93
CA GLY A 55 3.65 5.39 -16.79
C GLY A 55 3.05 4.50 -15.69
N ASN A 56 1.72 4.57 -15.54
CA ASN A 56 0.99 3.96 -14.42
C ASN A 56 1.05 2.42 -14.42
N GLY A 57 1.00 1.75 -15.58
CA GLY A 57 1.02 0.29 -15.64
C GLY A 57 2.28 -0.30 -15.05
N MET A 58 3.44 0.15 -15.54
CA MET A 58 4.74 -0.28 -15.03
C MET A 58 4.93 0.09 -13.55
N TYR A 59 4.43 1.24 -13.12
CA TYR A 59 4.44 1.61 -11.71
C TYR A 59 3.59 0.65 -10.86
N THR A 60 2.37 0.33 -11.28
CA THR A 60 1.46 -0.58 -10.57
C THR A 60 2.08 -1.96 -10.35
N GLU A 61 2.82 -2.49 -11.35
CA GLU A 61 3.48 -3.79 -11.23
C GLU A 61 4.74 -3.76 -10.36
N HIS A 62 5.54 -2.67 -10.47
CA HIS A 62 6.89 -2.64 -9.88
C HIS A 62 6.93 -1.91 -8.54
N HIS A 63 5.93 -1.04 -8.25
CA HIS A 63 5.82 -0.37 -6.97
C HIS A 63 5.71 -1.41 -5.84
N ARG A 64 6.55 -1.24 -4.81
CA ARG A 64 6.71 -2.20 -3.70
C ARG A 64 7.23 -3.58 -4.12
N GLY A 65 7.86 -3.66 -5.30
CA GLY A 65 8.52 -4.86 -5.81
C GLY A 65 9.98 -4.97 -5.39
N ILE A 66 10.90 -4.72 -6.33
CA ILE A 66 12.36 -4.86 -6.10
C ILE A 66 12.86 -3.87 -5.04
N SER A 67 12.35 -2.64 -5.04
CA SER A 67 12.74 -1.57 -4.09
C SER A 67 12.45 -1.91 -2.62
N HIS A 68 11.49 -2.82 -2.38
CA HIS A 68 11.10 -3.30 -1.05
C HIS A 68 11.64 -4.69 -0.71
N SER A 69 12.52 -5.23 -1.54
CA SER A 69 13.08 -6.58 -1.35
C SER A 69 14.15 -6.63 -0.25
N ILE A 70 14.44 -7.85 0.23
CA ILE A 70 15.53 -8.07 1.21
C ILE A 70 16.86 -7.45 0.73
N PRO A 71 17.35 -7.66 -0.51
CA PRO A 71 18.57 -7.00 -0.94
C PRO A 71 18.47 -5.47 -0.97
N ALA A 72 17.31 -4.93 -1.39
CA ALA A 72 17.11 -3.49 -1.44
C ALA A 72 17.13 -2.84 -0.05
N LEU A 73 16.65 -3.53 1.00
CA LEU A 73 16.75 -3.09 2.39
C LEU A 73 18.19 -2.73 2.77
N PHE A 74 19.14 -3.62 2.49
CA PHE A 74 20.56 -3.41 2.77
C PHE A 74 21.19 -2.35 1.85
N LEU A 75 20.83 -2.37 0.56
CA LEU A 75 21.34 -1.42 -0.43
C LEU A 75 20.89 0.02 -0.11
N TRP A 76 19.61 0.24 0.22
CA TRP A 76 19.10 1.55 0.62
C TRP A 76 19.82 2.06 1.87
N ALA A 77 19.91 1.23 2.91
CA ALA A 77 20.58 1.61 4.16
C ALA A 77 22.05 1.96 3.93
N ALA A 78 22.80 1.13 3.20
CA ALA A 78 24.21 1.35 2.94
C ALA A 78 24.45 2.59 2.05
N ALA A 79 23.69 2.73 0.96
CA ALA A 79 23.85 3.84 0.02
C ALA A 79 23.52 5.20 0.68
N LEU A 80 22.40 5.27 1.41
CA LEU A 80 22.01 6.50 2.11
C LEU A 80 23.02 6.86 3.21
N SER A 81 23.43 5.87 4.02
CA SER A 81 24.39 6.12 5.10
C SER A 81 25.73 6.57 4.53
N PHE A 82 26.19 5.99 3.42
CA PHE A 82 27.43 6.41 2.76
C PHE A 82 27.33 7.85 2.25
N LEU A 83 26.25 8.19 1.55
CA LEU A 83 26.07 9.54 1.01
C LEU A 83 25.95 10.61 2.12
N ILE A 84 25.24 10.27 3.22
CA ILE A 84 25.07 11.18 4.37
C ILE A 84 26.39 11.31 5.14
N TYR A 85 27.19 10.25 5.21
CA TYR A 85 28.47 10.26 5.90
C TYR A 85 29.51 11.20 5.25
N LEU A 86 29.49 11.37 3.93
CA LEU A 86 30.50 12.15 3.19
C LEU A 86 30.72 13.60 3.70
N PRO A 87 29.68 14.38 4.03
CA PRO A 87 29.85 15.73 4.55
C PRO A 87 30.19 15.80 6.05
N PHE A 88 30.18 14.68 6.79
CA PHE A 88 30.46 14.64 8.21
C PHE A 88 31.74 13.83 8.48
N SER A 89 32.81 14.49 8.93
CA SER A 89 34.11 13.87 9.08
C SER A 89 34.34 13.14 10.41
N ASP A 90 33.48 13.37 11.42
CA ASP A 90 33.72 12.97 12.82
C ASP A 90 32.53 12.24 13.45
N ILE A 91 31.82 11.47 12.65
CA ILE A 91 30.65 10.68 13.11
C ILE A 91 30.91 9.17 12.98
N SER A 92 30.19 8.37 13.78
CA SER A 92 30.19 6.92 13.65
C SER A 92 29.37 6.49 12.43
N PHE A 93 30.01 5.99 11.39
CA PHE A 93 29.33 5.42 10.23
C PHE A 93 28.43 4.24 10.63
N PHE A 94 28.89 3.39 11.54
CA PHE A 94 28.13 2.22 11.97
C PHE A 94 26.85 2.61 12.69
N THR A 95 26.88 3.60 13.58
CA THR A 95 25.67 4.11 14.25
C THR A 95 24.68 4.69 13.26
N LEU A 96 25.16 5.51 12.30
CA LEU A 96 24.31 6.05 11.22
C LEU A 96 23.69 4.94 10.39
N LEU A 97 24.47 3.92 10.01
CA LEU A 97 23.98 2.77 9.24
C LEU A 97 22.88 2.00 9.99
N CYS A 98 23.06 1.74 11.27
CA CYS A 98 22.08 1.01 12.08
C CYS A 98 20.74 1.75 12.14
N TRP A 99 20.74 3.06 12.38
CA TRP A 99 19.51 3.86 12.46
C TRP A 99 18.85 4.05 11.10
N THR A 100 19.62 4.26 10.04
CA THR A 100 19.09 4.31 8.67
C THR A 100 18.51 2.96 8.26
N PHE A 101 19.17 1.84 8.58
CA PHE A 101 18.66 0.50 8.35
C PHE A 101 17.33 0.27 9.09
N ALA A 102 17.25 0.67 10.37
CA ALA A 102 15.99 0.55 11.13
C ALA A 102 14.84 1.32 10.46
N ALA A 103 15.10 2.50 9.90
CA ALA A 103 14.10 3.28 9.20
C ALA A 103 13.62 2.60 7.91
N VAL A 104 14.53 2.10 7.06
CA VAL A 104 14.18 1.35 5.84
C VAL A 104 13.44 0.06 6.18
N PHE A 105 13.88 -0.66 7.22
CA PHE A 105 13.23 -1.88 7.70
C PHE A 105 11.79 -1.62 8.16
N LEU A 106 11.58 -0.59 8.98
CA LEU A 106 10.24 -0.24 9.47
C LEU A 106 9.33 0.19 8.32
N HIS A 107 9.84 0.92 7.31
CA HIS A 107 9.05 1.23 6.12
C HIS A 107 8.49 -0.03 5.48
N ILE A 108 9.35 -0.99 5.14
CA ILE A 108 8.93 -2.25 4.49
C ILE A 108 8.00 -3.06 5.40
N ALA A 109 8.28 -3.13 6.71
CA ALA A 109 7.45 -3.85 7.67
C ALA A 109 6.03 -3.26 7.75
N PHE A 110 5.89 -1.94 7.85
CA PHE A 110 4.60 -1.28 7.86
C PHE A 110 3.83 -1.45 6.55
N ASP A 111 4.53 -1.56 5.43
CA ASP A 111 3.89 -1.84 4.14
C ASP A 111 3.39 -3.28 4.01
N ILE A 112 4.03 -4.25 4.68
CA ILE A 112 3.49 -5.61 4.81
C ILE A 112 2.23 -5.64 5.69
N PHE A 113 2.10 -4.73 6.65
CA PHE A 113 0.96 -4.73 7.57
C PHE A 113 -0.34 -4.24 6.93
N ASN A 114 -0.27 -3.49 5.83
CA ASN A 114 -1.44 -2.97 5.12
C ASN A 114 -1.96 -3.94 4.04
N SER A 115 -3.08 -3.56 3.38
CA SER A 115 -3.77 -4.40 2.39
C SER A 115 -3.12 -4.41 1.00
N TYR A 116 -2.19 -3.51 0.71
CA TYR A 116 -1.42 -3.56 -0.54
C TYR A 116 -0.32 -4.60 -0.50
N GLY A 117 0.36 -4.69 0.66
CA GLY A 117 1.52 -5.56 0.81
C GLY A 117 2.74 -5.12 0.00
N THR A 118 3.74 -5.98 -0.02
CA THR A 118 4.98 -5.80 -0.79
C THR A 118 5.52 -7.16 -1.25
N GLN A 119 6.44 -7.16 -2.23
CA GLN A 119 7.20 -8.35 -2.59
C GLN A 119 8.51 -8.46 -1.77
N ALA A 120 8.43 -8.19 -0.47
CA ALA A 120 9.60 -8.10 0.40
C ALA A 120 10.46 -9.37 0.42
N ALA A 121 9.86 -10.55 0.24
CA ALA A 121 10.59 -11.82 0.25
C ALA A 121 11.40 -12.11 -1.04
N ARG A 122 11.49 -11.19 -1.99
CA ARG A 122 12.43 -11.34 -3.11
C ARG A 122 13.88 -11.39 -2.59
N PRO A 123 14.77 -12.19 -3.17
CA PRO A 123 14.61 -12.95 -4.42
C PRO A 123 13.96 -14.33 -4.26
N PHE A 124 13.65 -14.79 -3.03
CA PHE A 124 13.17 -16.16 -2.77
C PHE A 124 11.77 -16.42 -3.34
N THR A 125 10.91 -15.42 -3.35
CA THR A 125 9.57 -15.48 -3.94
C THR A 125 9.12 -14.12 -4.45
N LYS A 126 8.28 -14.13 -5.51
CA LYS A 126 7.61 -12.93 -6.03
C LYS A 126 6.20 -12.73 -5.45
N LYS A 127 5.79 -13.54 -4.46
CA LYS A 127 4.47 -13.41 -3.83
C LYS A 127 4.37 -12.09 -3.06
N TRP A 128 3.20 -11.47 -3.13
CA TRP A 128 2.85 -10.31 -2.33
C TRP A 128 2.61 -10.74 -0.88
N LEU A 129 3.25 -10.06 0.04
CA LEU A 129 3.09 -10.26 1.48
C LEU A 129 2.22 -9.14 2.03
N SER A 130 1.03 -9.47 2.50
CA SER A 130 0.09 -8.55 3.12
C SER A 130 -0.55 -9.21 4.35
N LEU A 131 -0.52 -8.52 5.48
CA LEU A 131 -1.09 -9.02 6.74
C LEU A 131 -2.47 -8.42 7.05
N ASN A 132 -2.89 -7.40 6.33
CA ASN A 132 -4.24 -6.81 6.38
C ASN A 132 -4.73 -6.43 7.79
N PHE A 133 -3.89 -5.81 8.63
CA PHE A 133 -4.34 -5.41 9.97
C PHE A 133 -4.18 -3.93 10.28
N ILE A 134 -3.51 -3.14 9.42
CA ILE A 134 -3.38 -1.69 9.54
C ILE A 134 -3.88 -1.01 8.26
N PRO A 135 -4.70 0.06 8.34
CA PRO A 135 -5.09 0.84 7.18
C PRO A 135 -3.91 1.61 6.61
N LEU A 136 -4.06 2.11 5.38
CA LEU A 136 -3.04 2.90 4.70
C LEU A 136 -2.63 4.13 5.52
N PHE A 137 -3.62 4.84 6.05
CA PHE A 137 -3.48 5.93 7.03
C PHE A 137 -4.16 5.54 8.33
N ASP A 138 -3.40 5.51 9.43
CA ASP A 138 -3.92 5.22 10.76
C ASP A 138 -3.84 6.47 11.64
N PRO A 139 -4.99 7.06 12.02
CA PRO A 139 -5.01 8.30 12.80
C PRO A 139 -4.43 8.13 14.21
N PHE A 140 -4.49 6.92 14.80
CA PHE A 140 -3.91 6.67 16.11
C PHE A 140 -2.37 6.69 16.06
N ILE A 141 -1.76 6.06 15.04
CA ILE A 141 -0.31 6.08 14.82
C ILE A 141 0.16 7.52 14.60
N MET A 142 -0.56 8.28 13.76
CA MET A 142 -0.22 9.69 13.50
C MET A 142 -0.35 10.54 14.76
N ALA A 143 -1.44 10.39 15.53
CA ALA A 143 -1.64 11.13 16.77
C ALA A 143 -0.55 10.86 17.81
N LEU A 144 -0.11 9.60 17.97
CA LEU A 144 1.01 9.26 18.85
C LEU A 144 2.29 10.01 18.46
N HIS A 145 2.61 10.06 17.17
CA HIS A 145 3.81 10.78 16.72
C HIS A 145 3.68 12.29 16.90
N ILE A 146 2.50 12.88 16.61
CA ILE A 146 2.24 14.30 16.84
C ILE A 146 2.41 14.65 18.32
N ILE A 147 1.87 13.85 19.23
CA ILE A 147 2.06 14.01 20.68
C ILE A 147 3.55 13.94 21.02
N GLY A 148 4.27 12.98 20.45
CA GLY A 148 5.71 12.84 20.66
C GLY A 148 6.48 14.08 20.21
N PHE A 149 6.16 14.65 19.07
CA PHE A 149 6.80 15.87 18.55
C PHE A 149 6.49 17.08 19.43
N ILE A 150 5.25 17.24 19.89
CA ILE A 150 4.88 18.32 20.82
C ILE A 150 5.68 18.18 22.14
N LEU A 151 5.76 16.98 22.70
CA LEU A 151 6.54 16.72 23.91
C LEU A 151 8.03 16.97 23.69
N TRP A 152 8.58 16.61 22.53
CA TRP A 152 9.99 16.89 22.18
C TRP A 152 10.28 18.38 22.11
N MET A 153 9.35 19.17 21.59
CA MET A 153 9.52 20.64 21.53
C MET A 153 9.54 21.30 22.92
N ILE A 154 8.88 20.73 23.91
CA ILE A 154 8.78 21.29 25.27
C ILE A 154 9.72 20.63 26.28
N THR A 155 10.37 19.50 25.93
CA THR A 155 11.30 18.77 26.81
C THR A 155 12.60 18.48 26.05
N PHE A 156 13.71 18.28 26.82
CA PHE A 156 15.03 18.03 26.23
C PHE A 156 15.40 16.53 26.15
N SER A 157 14.48 15.61 26.38
CA SER A 157 14.74 14.17 26.39
C SER A 157 13.91 13.39 25.37
N PRO A 158 14.13 13.57 24.04
CA PRO A 158 13.33 12.90 23.02
C PRO A 158 13.45 11.37 23.07
N GLY A 159 14.59 10.82 23.49
CA GLY A 159 14.82 9.39 23.53
C GLY A 159 13.78 8.64 24.35
N PHE A 160 13.50 9.07 25.60
CA PHE A 160 12.51 8.44 26.45
C PHE A 160 11.08 8.66 25.96
N ILE A 161 10.78 9.85 25.38
CA ILE A 161 9.45 10.14 24.81
C ILE A 161 9.13 9.11 23.73
N PHE A 162 10.01 8.96 22.72
CA PHE A 162 9.78 8.05 21.63
C PHE A 162 9.92 6.59 22.05
N PHE A 163 10.71 6.25 23.05
CA PHE A 163 10.73 4.92 23.65
C PHE A 163 9.34 4.49 24.13
N TYR A 164 8.67 5.32 24.94
CA TYR A 164 7.31 5.01 25.39
C TYR A 164 6.29 5.03 24.27
N ILE A 165 6.41 5.93 23.31
CA ILE A 165 5.56 5.96 22.10
C ILE A 165 5.67 4.65 21.32
N TYR A 166 6.88 4.15 21.10
CA TYR A 166 7.07 2.88 20.37
C TYR A 166 6.63 1.66 21.17
N ILE A 167 6.67 1.69 22.51
CA ILE A 167 6.04 0.65 23.34
C ILE A 167 4.51 0.66 23.13
N ILE A 168 3.88 1.83 23.23
CA ILE A 168 2.42 1.99 23.02
C ILE A 168 2.06 1.55 21.59
N LEU A 169 2.83 1.98 20.61
CA LEU A 169 2.66 1.57 19.21
C LEU A 169 2.76 0.06 19.04
N PHE A 170 3.74 -0.59 19.63
CA PHE A 170 3.92 -2.04 19.59
C PHE A 170 2.72 -2.80 20.18
N ILE A 171 2.23 -2.36 21.33
CA ILE A 171 1.02 -2.92 21.97
C ILE A 171 -0.19 -2.73 21.04
N TYR A 172 -0.32 -1.56 20.45
CA TYR A 172 -1.40 -1.26 19.48
C TYR A 172 -1.34 -2.18 18.26
N LEU A 173 -0.16 -2.37 17.65
CA LEU A 173 0.03 -3.25 16.50
C LEU A 173 -0.34 -4.71 16.83
N ILE A 174 0.08 -5.22 17.99
CA ILE A 174 -0.31 -6.56 18.45
C ILE A 174 -1.83 -6.64 18.63
N THR A 175 -2.44 -5.62 19.25
CA THR A 175 -3.90 -5.58 19.45
C THR A 175 -4.64 -5.62 18.11
N ARG A 176 -4.23 -4.81 17.14
CA ARG A 176 -4.77 -4.79 15.78
C ARG A 176 -4.63 -6.16 15.11
N PHE A 177 -3.45 -6.79 15.20
CA PHE A 177 -3.19 -8.10 14.64
C PHE A 177 -4.08 -9.19 15.26
N ILE A 178 -4.22 -9.21 16.59
CA ILE A 178 -5.10 -10.16 17.28
C ILE A 178 -6.56 -9.93 16.89
N LEU A 179 -7.01 -8.67 16.84
CA LEU A 179 -8.38 -8.33 16.44
C LEU A 179 -8.65 -8.72 14.99
N SER A 180 -7.69 -8.55 14.09
CA SER A 180 -7.84 -8.98 12.70
C SER A 180 -8.16 -10.49 12.62
N LYS A 181 -7.38 -11.32 13.31
CA LYS A 181 -7.60 -12.79 13.34
C LYS A 181 -8.93 -13.17 13.99
N LYS A 182 -9.30 -12.49 15.07
CA LYS A 182 -10.60 -12.72 15.73
C LYS A 182 -11.77 -12.29 14.84
N THR A 183 -11.62 -11.20 14.06
CA THR A 183 -12.65 -10.71 13.15
C THR A 183 -12.88 -11.66 11.98
N ILE A 184 -11.82 -12.25 11.41
CA ILE A 184 -11.95 -13.29 10.37
C ILE A 184 -12.77 -14.46 10.92
N ARG A 185 -12.39 -15.02 12.09
CA ARG A 185 -13.15 -16.14 12.71
C ARG A 185 -14.60 -15.80 13.04
N LEU A 186 -14.87 -14.54 13.40
CA LEU A 186 -16.24 -14.07 13.61
C LEU A 186 -17.00 -14.03 12.29
N ALA A 187 -16.40 -13.51 11.22
CA ALA A 187 -17.02 -13.45 9.91
C ALA A 187 -17.32 -14.84 9.35
N GLU A 188 -16.40 -15.80 9.48
CA GLU A 188 -16.59 -17.21 9.11
C GLU A 188 -17.80 -17.81 9.80
N ARG A 189 -17.95 -17.58 11.12
CA ARG A 189 -19.12 -18.08 11.89
C ARG A 189 -20.44 -17.40 11.53
N LEU A 190 -20.40 -16.11 11.17
CA LEU A 190 -21.63 -15.35 10.87
C LEU A 190 -22.12 -15.56 9.44
N ALA A 191 -21.21 -15.72 8.49
CA ALA A 191 -21.57 -15.94 7.09
C ALA A 191 -21.91 -17.41 6.81
N ASP A 192 -21.22 -18.33 7.48
CA ASP A 192 -21.36 -19.80 7.28
C ASP A 192 -21.24 -20.21 5.80
N LEU A 193 -20.29 -19.60 5.11
CA LEU A 193 -20.00 -19.83 3.69
C LEU A 193 -18.64 -20.51 3.52
N ASN A 194 -18.58 -21.47 2.61
CA ASN A 194 -17.29 -22.02 2.17
C ASN A 194 -16.60 -21.03 1.25
N GLY A 195 -15.42 -20.55 1.63
CA GLY A 195 -14.67 -19.57 0.83
C GLY A 195 -13.47 -19.00 1.53
N VAL A 196 -12.79 -18.06 0.85
CA VAL A 196 -11.65 -17.32 1.37
C VAL A 196 -12.13 -16.00 1.97
N TYR A 197 -11.81 -15.75 3.22
CA TYR A 197 -12.20 -14.56 3.96
C TYR A 197 -11.02 -13.59 4.06
N THR A 198 -11.13 -12.44 3.42
CA THR A 198 -10.11 -11.39 3.45
C THR A 198 -10.69 -10.14 4.11
N ILE A 199 -10.15 -9.78 5.28
CA ILE A 199 -10.51 -8.51 5.94
C ILE A 199 -9.64 -7.38 5.45
N ILE A 200 -10.23 -6.19 5.40
CA ILE A 200 -9.55 -4.95 5.04
C ILE A 200 -9.66 -4.01 6.25
N PRO A 201 -8.53 -3.56 6.81
CA PRO A 201 -8.53 -2.69 7.97
C PRO A 201 -9.09 -1.32 7.63
N THR A 202 -9.96 -0.80 8.49
CA THR A 202 -10.43 0.59 8.46
C THR A 202 -9.71 1.42 9.52
N GLN A 203 -9.97 2.71 9.57
CA GLN A 203 -9.46 3.59 10.64
C GLN A 203 -10.02 3.24 12.02
N SER A 204 -11.12 2.50 12.08
CA SER A 204 -11.71 2.02 13.34
C SER A 204 -11.05 0.73 13.81
N LEU A 205 -10.89 0.60 15.12
CA LEU A 205 -10.36 -0.62 15.74
C LEU A 205 -11.33 -1.82 15.62
N PHE A 206 -12.64 -1.56 15.56
CA PHE A 206 -13.68 -2.58 15.63
C PHE A 206 -14.55 -2.73 14.37
N HIS A 207 -14.34 -1.86 13.37
CA HIS A 207 -14.96 -1.98 12.05
C HIS A 207 -13.93 -2.43 11.05
N TRP A 208 -14.29 -3.42 10.24
CA TRP A 208 -13.43 -4.00 9.21
C TRP A 208 -14.25 -4.19 7.96
N ASP A 209 -13.74 -3.78 6.81
CA ASP A 209 -14.32 -4.20 5.55
C ASP A 209 -13.92 -5.67 5.30
N ILE A 210 -14.70 -6.39 4.50
CA ILE A 210 -14.48 -7.80 4.21
C ILE A 210 -14.82 -8.13 2.76
N VAL A 211 -14.01 -8.98 2.15
CA VAL A 211 -14.32 -9.69 0.92
C VAL A 211 -14.36 -11.19 1.24
N ILE A 212 -15.47 -11.84 0.91
CA ILE A 212 -15.63 -13.29 1.01
C ILE A 212 -15.70 -13.81 -0.42
N GLU A 213 -14.76 -14.63 -0.80
CA GLU A 213 -14.66 -15.25 -2.11
C GLU A 213 -15.08 -16.71 -2.02
N THR A 214 -16.23 -17.05 -2.61
CA THR A 214 -16.68 -18.42 -2.82
C THR A 214 -16.32 -18.90 -4.22
N ASP A 215 -16.68 -20.10 -4.58
CA ASP A 215 -16.41 -20.64 -5.93
C ASP A 215 -17.10 -19.83 -7.04
N THR A 216 -18.30 -19.28 -6.77
CA THR A 216 -19.16 -18.63 -7.76
C THR A 216 -19.45 -17.17 -7.51
N VAL A 217 -19.30 -16.68 -6.29
CA VAL A 217 -19.73 -15.33 -5.89
C VAL A 217 -18.69 -14.67 -4.99
N PHE A 218 -18.48 -13.36 -5.18
CA PHE A 218 -17.83 -12.49 -4.21
C PHE A 218 -18.89 -11.77 -3.36
N PHE A 219 -18.74 -11.79 -2.06
CA PHE A 219 -19.51 -10.95 -1.13
C PHE A 219 -18.60 -9.87 -0.57
N VAL A 220 -19.01 -8.61 -0.68
CA VAL A 220 -18.31 -7.46 -0.10
C VAL A 220 -19.16 -6.88 1.01
N GLY A 221 -18.57 -6.67 2.16
CA GLY A 221 -19.32 -6.22 3.33
C GLY A 221 -18.47 -5.58 4.40
N MET A 222 -19.07 -5.47 5.59
CA MET A 222 -18.44 -4.94 6.80
C MET A 222 -18.70 -5.84 8.00
N VAL A 223 -17.68 -6.01 8.85
CA VAL A 223 -17.79 -6.71 10.12
C VAL A 223 -17.62 -5.71 11.26
N HIS A 224 -18.58 -5.67 12.17
CA HIS A 224 -18.48 -4.94 13.41
C HIS A 224 -18.16 -5.91 14.56
N TYR A 225 -16.91 -5.97 14.97
CA TYR A 225 -16.44 -6.97 15.92
C TYR A 225 -17.16 -6.94 17.27
N ARG A 226 -17.33 -5.75 17.89
CA ARG A 226 -18.04 -5.62 19.19
C ARG A 226 -19.52 -5.99 19.14
N GLN A 227 -20.20 -5.64 18.06
CA GLN A 227 -21.62 -5.92 17.89
C GLN A 227 -21.87 -7.34 17.37
N GLN A 228 -20.81 -8.06 17.02
CA GLN A 228 -20.87 -9.39 16.39
C GLN A 228 -21.83 -9.41 15.18
N LYS A 229 -21.68 -8.43 14.30
CA LYS A 229 -22.53 -8.27 13.11
C LYS A 229 -21.67 -8.28 11.85
N LEU A 230 -22.15 -9.02 10.87
CA LEU A 230 -21.69 -8.99 9.48
C LEU A 230 -22.80 -8.37 8.63
N LYS A 231 -22.48 -7.34 7.84
CA LYS A 231 -23.38 -6.73 6.87
C LYS A 231 -22.79 -6.90 5.48
N VAL A 232 -23.44 -7.68 4.65
CA VAL A 232 -23.14 -7.73 3.20
C VAL A 232 -23.70 -6.47 2.56
N ILE A 233 -22.90 -5.82 1.71
CA ILE A 233 -23.25 -4.58 1.01
C ILE A 233 -23.43 -4.90 -0.47
N HIS A 234 -22.46 -5.60 -1.07
CA HIS A 234 -22.53 -6.02 -2.47
C HIS A 234 -22.28 -7.52 -2.58
N HIS A 235 -22.82 -8.12 -3.62
CA HIS A 235 -22.45 -9.45 -4.09
C HIS A 235 -22.26 -9.39 -5.60
N PHE A 236 -21.27 -10.13 -6.09
CA PHE A 236 -20.90 -10.18 -7.50
C PHE A 236 -20.71 -11.63 -7.91
N GLU A 237 -21.46 -12.08 -8.90
CA GLU A 237 -21.21 -13.37 -9.52
C GLU A 237 -19.87 -13.34 -10.25
N LYS A 238 -19.12 -14.41 -10.16
CA LYS A 238 -17.87 -14.54 -10.91
C LYS A 238 -18.18 -14.67 -12.39
N MET A 239 -17.70 -13.70 -13.16
CA MET A 239 -17.90 -13.68 -14.61
C MET A 239 -17.05 -14.76 -15.29
N ASN A 240 -17.58 -15.34 -16.35
CA ASN A 240 -16.81 -16.26 -17.19
C ASN A 240 -15.70 -15.50 -17.90
N ALA A 241 -14.44 -15.82 -17.56
CA ALA A 241 -13.27 -15.21 -18.18
C ALA A 241 -13.10 -15.59 -19.68
N GLU A 242 -13.87 -16.56 -20.18
CA GLU A 242 -13.80 -17.03 -21.57
C GLU A 242 -14.64 -16.18 -22.54
N GLU A 243 -15.39 -15.19 -22.07
CA GLU A 243 -16.09 -14.27 -22.95
C GLU A 243 -15.13 -13.51 -23.87
N ALA A 244 -15.45 -13.40 -25.15
CA ALA A 244 -14.55 -12.81 -26.16
C ALA A 244 -14.00 -11.43 -25.80
N PRO A 245 -14.82 -10.46 -25.30
CA PRO A 245 -14.28 -9.16 -24.89
C PRO A 245 -13.26 -9.28 -23.75
N VAL A 246 -13.53 -10.17 -22.77
CA VAL A 246 -12.66 -10.39 -21.61
C VAL A 246 -11.33 -10.99 -22.03
N LEU A 247 -11.38 -12.06 -22.86
CA LEU A 247 -10.19 -12.72 -23.39
C LEU A 247 -9.29 -11.78 -24.18
N MET A 248 -9.88 -10.90 -24.98
CA MET A 248 -9.09 -9.95 -25.79
C MET A 248 -8.51 -8.84 -24.92
N ALA A 249 -9.31 -8.27 -24.02
CA ALA A 249 -8.85 -7.22 -23.12
C ALA A 249 -7.83 -7.73 -22.08
N SER A 250 -7.89 -8.99 -21.66
CA SER A 250 -6.94 -9.57 -20.70
C SER A 250 -5.51 -9.64 -21.20
N LYS A 251 -5.29 -9.59 -22.52
CA LYS A 251 -3.95 -9.56 -23.16
C LYS A 251 -3.27 -8.19 -23.04
N ASP A 252 -4.02 -7.15 -22.71
CA ASP A 252 -3.47 -5.80 -22.55
C ASP A 252 -2.48 -5.73 -21.37
N GLN A 253 -1.37 -5.03 -21.57
CA GLN A 253 -0.31 -4.91 -20.57
C GLN A 253 -0.78 -4.26 -19.27
N ASN A 254 -1.64 -3.24 -19.31
CA ASN A 254 -2.16 -2.59 -18.12
C ASN A 254 -3.01 -3.53 -17.28
N VAL A 255 -3.75 -4.45 -17.92
CA VAL A 255 -4.52 -5.50 -17.24
C VAL A 255 -3.59 -6.51 -16.59
N GLN A 256 -2.56 -6.99 -17.31
CA GLN A 256 -1.58 -7.92 -16.78
C GLN A 256 -0.84 -7.35 -15.57
N HIS A 257 -0.43 -6.09 -15.63
CA HIS A 257 0.20 -5.38 -14.51
C HIS A 257 -0.75 -5.23 -13.31
N PHE A 258 -2.03 -5.00 -13.55
CA PHE A 258 -3.03 -4.90 -12.49
C PHE A 258 -3.28 -6.25 -11.81
N LEU A 259 -3.47 -7.31 -12.60
CA LEU A 259 -3.75 -8.66 -12.10
C LEU A 259 -2.55 -9.26 -11.34
N ALA A 260 -1.32 -8.83 -11.65
CA ALA A 260 -0.13 -9.26 -10.91
C ALA A 260 -0.15 -8.84 -9.43
N ASN A 261 -0.99 -7.88 -9.05
CA ASN A 261 -1.07 -7.27 -7.71
C ASN A 261 -2.49 -7.34 -7.09
N SER A 262 -3.46 -7.90 -7.77
CA SER A 262 -4.87 -7.86 -7.35
C SER A 262 -5.47 -9.26 -7.34
N ASP A 263 -5.62 -9.84 -6.13
CA ASP A 263 -6.12 -11.21 -5.95
C ASP A 263 -7.67 -11.29 -5.97
N HIS A 264 -8.37 -10.22 -5.53
CA HIS A 264 -9.85 -10.20 -5.42
C HIS A 264 -10.46 -9.30 -6.49
N THR A 265 -10.37 -9.72 -7.74
CA THR A 265 -10.83 -8.93 -8.89
C THR A 265 -12.19 -9.39 -9.40
N HIS A 266 -13.11 -8.43 -9.59
CA HIS A 266 -14.36 -8.64 -10.29
C HIS A 266 -14.29 -7.99 -11.67
N ILE A 267 -14.83 -8.71 -12.69
CA ILE A 267 -14.84 -8.27 -14.09
C ILE A 267 -16.21 -7.66 -14.38
N ILE A 268 -16.20 -6.49 -15.03
CA ILE A 268 -17.39 -5.80 -15.49
C ILE A 268 -17.24 -5.57 -16.98
N VAL A 269 -18.18 -6.08 -17.79
CA VAL A 269 -18.25 -5.82 -19.23
C VAL A 269 -19.45 -4.94 -19.52
N GLN A 270 -19.22 -3.85 -20.22
CA GLN A 270 -20.26 -2.92 -20.62
C GLN A 270 -20.18 -2.63 -22.13
N ARG A 271 -21.30 -2.79 -22.83
CA ARG A 271 -21.43 -2.35 -24.22
C ARG A 271 -21.41 -0.82 -24.28
N THR A 272 -20.63 -0.26 -25.20
CA THR A 272 -20.56 1.18 -25.47
C THR A 272 -20.94 1.47 -26.92
N GLU A 273 -21.06 2.73 -27.30
CA GLU A 273 -21.32 3.13 -28.70
C GLU A 273 -20.20 2.71 -29.67
N HIS A 274 -19.01 2.45 -29.18
CA HIS A 274 -17.81 2.18 -29.98
C HIS A 274 -17.24 0.77 -29.77
N GLY A 275 -18.00 -0.13 -29.12
CA GLY A 275 -17.58 -1.49 -28.83
C GLY A 275 -17.81 -1.87 -27.36
N PHE A 276 -16.78 -2.29 -26.64
CA PHE A 276 -16.89 -2.79 -25.27
C PHE A 276 -15.95 -2.04 -24.32
N GLU A 277 -16.40 -1.80 -23.11
CA GLU A 277 -15.55 -1.45 -21.99
C GLU A 277 -15.45 -2.65 -21.05
N VAL A 278 -14.24 -3.12 -20.81
CA VAL A 278 -13.96 -4.20 -19.86
C VAL A 278 -13.17 -3.62 -18.69
N ARG A 279 -13.68 -3.84 -17.48
CA ARG A 279 -13.06 -3.35 -16.24
C ARG A 279 -12.76 -4.50 -15.30
N TRP A 280 -11.57 -4.54 -14.74
CA TRP A 280 -11.18 -5.36 -13.61
C TRP A 280 -11.10 -4.45 -12.39
N VAL A 281 -11.97 -4.67 -11.40
CA VAL A 281 -12.02 -3.87 -10.17
C VAL A 281 -11.51 -4.69 -9.00
N ASP A 282 -10.63 -4.11 -8.18
CA ASP A 282 -10.16 -4.76 -6.96
C ASP A 282 -11.15 -4.51 -5.83
N LEU A 283 -11.81 -5.55 -5.36
CA LEU A 283 -12.88 -5.49 -4.36
C LEU A 283 -12.39 -5.09 -2.97
N ARG A 284 -11.08 -5.14 -2.72
CA ARG A 284 -10.48 -4.69 -1.44
C ARG A 284 -10.56 -3.17 -1.26
N PHE A 285 -10.61 -2.41 -2.37
CA PHE A 285 -10.53 -0.95 -2.35
C PHE A 285 -11.88 -0.31 -2.64
N ARG A 286 -12.88 -0.67 -1.83
CA ARG A 286 -14.21 -0.06 -1.91
C ARG A 286 -14.20 1.37 -1.37
N PHE A 287 -14.80 2.29 -2.09
CA PHE A 287 -15.10 3.65 -1.65
C PHE A 287 -16.57 3.96 -1.87
N LYS A 288 -17.37 3.96 -0.79
CA LYS A 288 -18.83 4.04 -0.84
C LYS A 288 -19.42 2.89 -1.69
N GLU A 289 -20.04 3.22 -2.82
CA GLU A 289 -20.63 2.27 -3.78
C GLU A 289 -19.67 1.92 -4.94
N ASP A 290 -18.49 2.55 -5.00
CA ASP A 290 -17.54 2.41 -6.10
C ASP A 290 -16.28 1.62 -5.70
N TYR A 291 -15.59 1.09 -6.72
CA TYR A 291 -14.29 0.42 -6.62
C TYR A 291 -13.27 1.14 -7.49
N PRO A 292 -12.64 2.22 -6.99
CA PRO A 292 -11.84 3.12 -7.80
C PRO A 292 -10.47 2.58 -8.22
N TYR A 293 -9.99 1.48 -7.63
CA TYR A 293 -8.75 0.83 -8.03
C TYR A 293 -9.06 -0.26 -9.06
N MET A 294 -8.69 -0.02 -10.32
CA MET A 294 -9.11 -0.86 -11.44
C MET A 294 -8.16 -0.81 -12.63
N ALA A 295 -8.27 -1.81 -13.50
CA ALA A 295 -7.82 -1.74 -14.89
C ALA A 295 -9.04 -1.63 -15.82
N THR A 296 -8.93 -0.80 -16.86
CA THR A 296 -10.00 -0.57 -17.85
C THR A 296 -9.42 -0.67 -19.24
N VAL A 297 -10.10 -1.41 -20.11
CA VAL A 297 -9.79 -1.51 -21.55
C VAL A 297 -11.02 -1.14 -22.34
N LEU A 298 -10.85 -0.25 -23.30
CA LEU A 298 -11.84 0.04 -24.34
C LEU A 298 -11.50 -0.75 -25.59
N LEU A 299 -12.43 -1.56 -26.05
CA LEU A 299 -12.32 -2.37 -27.26
C LEU A 299 -13.27 -1.80 -28.33
N ALA A 300 -12.84 -1.84 -29.58
CA ALA A 300 -13.71 -1.64 -30.75
C ALA A 300 -14.65 -2.84 -30.95
N ASP A 301 -15.60 -2.74 -31.89
CA ASP A 301 -16.52 -3.84 -32.22
C ASP A 301 -15.80 -5.10 -32.74
N ASN A 302 -14.64 -4.94 -33.36
CA ASN A 302 -13.76 -6.02 -33.82
C ASN A 302 -12.81 -6.53 -32.71
N TYR A 303 -13.00 -6.09 -31.44
CA TYR A 303 -12.18 -6.40 -30.27
C TYR A 303 -10.74 -5.85 -30.31
N GLU A 304 -10.39 -4.94 -31.20
CA GLU A 304 -9.11 -4.23 -31.13
C GLU A 304 -9.09 -3.26 -29.96
N VAL A 305 -7.94 -3.17 -29.27
CA VAL A 305 -7.77 -2.28 -28.13
C VAL A 305 -7.69 -0.84 -28.61
N ILE A 306 -8.69 -0.02 -28.26
CA ILE A 306 -8.70 1.42 -28.53
C ILE A 306 -7.80 2.14 -27.51
N SER A 307 -7.95 1.81 -26.24
CA SER A 307 -7.16 2.39 -25.16
C SER A 307 -7.28 1.56 -23.89
N SER A 308 -6.27 1.66 -23.03
CA SER A 308 -6.28 1.02 -21.71
C SER A 308 -5.72 1.94 -20.63
N HIS A 309 -6.08 1.64 -19.39
CA HIS A 309 -5.59 2.35 -18.23
C HIS A 309 -5.63 1.47 -16.99
N THR A 310 -4.71 1.68 -16.04
CA THR A 310 -4.73 1.03 -14.72
C THR A 310 -4.40 1.98 -13.59
N GLY A 311 -4.88 1.67 -12.39
CA GLY A 311 -4.68 2.41 -11.15
C GLY A 311 -5.95 3.04 -10.58
N TRP A 312 -5.79 4.11 -9.78
CA TRP A 312 -6.90 4.78 -9.13
C TRP A 312 -7.69 5.66 -10.09
N ILE A 313 -8.99 5.39 -10.25
CA ILE A 313 -9.92 6.12 -11.14
C ILE A 313 -11.14 6.55 -10.33
N HIS A 314 -11.16 7.78 -9.84
CA HIS A 314 -12.26 8.30 -9.02
C HIS A 314 -13.50 8.76 -9.83
N LYS A 315 -13.39 8.90 -11.16
CA LYS A 315 -14.48 9.32 -12.06
C LYS A 315 -14.39 8.52 -13.35
N PRO A 316 -14.89 7.25 -13.38
CA PRO A 316 -14.75 6.36 -14.54
C PRO A 316 -15.30 6.96 -15.83
N LYS A 317 -16.53 7.52 -15.83
CA LYS A 317 -17.15 8.13 -17.02
C LYS A 317 -16.29 9.27 -17.61
N LYS A 318 -15.80 10.20 -16.77
CA LYS A 318 -14.94 11.30 -17.23
C LYS A 318 -13.61 10.77 -17.80
N LYS A 319 -13.08 9.68 -17.21
CA LYS A 319 -11.86 9.04 -17.69
C LYS A 319 -12.06 8.38 -19.05
N GLN A 320 -13.19 7.70 -19.24
CA GLN A 320 -13.59 7.11 -20.53
C GLN A 320 -13.64 8.17 -21.64
N GLU A 321 -14.31 9.31 -21.40
CA GLU A 321 -14.35 10.44 -22.34
C GLU A 321 -12.95 10.97 -22.67
N GLN A 322 -12.05 11.07 -21.68
CA GLN A 322 -10.68 11.52 -21.90
C GLN A 322 -9.88 10.51 -22.75
N MET A 323 -10.08 9.20 -22.52
CA MET A 323 -9.43 8.14 -23.28
C MET A 323 -9.85 8.20 -24.76
N LEU A 324 -11.15 8.35 -25.04
CA LEU A 324 -11.70 8.48 -26.39
C LEU A 324 -11.21 9.75 -27.10
N LYS A 325 -11.14 10.90 -26.39
CA LYS A 325 -10.61 12.16 -26.96
C LYS A 325 -9.14 12.06 -27.34
N LYS A 326 -8.33 11.41 -26.53
CA LYS A 326 -6.89 11.23 -26.78
C LYS A 326 -6.65 10.37 -28.04
N THR A 327 -7.46 9.34 -28.25
CA THR A 327 -7.39 8.48 -29.44
C THR A 327 -7.76 9.27 -30.70
N ARG A 328 -8.80 10.12 -30.65
CA ARG A 328 -9.21 10.98 -31.79
C ARG A 328 -8.14 12.02 -32.16
N SER A 329 -7.42 12.59 -31.18
CA SER A 329 -6.35 13.56 -31.48
C SER A 329 -5.12 12.93 -32.13
N GLN A 330 -4.86 11.64 -31.89
CA GLN A 330 -3.77 10.91 -32.53
C GLN A 330 -4.11 10.45 -33.96
N SER A 331 -5.39 10.22 -34.28
CA SER A 331 -5.84 9.87 -35.62
C SER A 331 -5.97 11.04 -36.59
N THR A 332 -5.89 12.30 -36.11
CA THR A 332 -5.96 13.51 -36.94
C THR A 332 -4.59 14.06 -37.33
N THR A 333 -3.50 13.35 -37.03
CA THR A 333 -2.11 13.78 -37.32
C THR A 333 -1.46 12.87 -38.38
N PHE A 334 -2.24 12.38 -39.33
CA PHE A 334 -1.76 11.74 -40.58
C PHE A 334 -2.22 12.49 -41.81
#